data_97305080a50e2356de1a0a8eaa886cdd
#
_entry.id   97305080a50e2356de1a0a8eaa886cdd
#
_cell.length_a   1.000
_cell.length_b   1.000
_cell.length_c   1.000
_cell.angle_alpha   90.00
_cell.angle_beta   90.00
_cell.angle_gamma   90.00
#
_symmetry.space_group_name_H-M   'P 1'
#
loop_
_entity.id
_entity.type
_entity.pdbx_description
1 polymer ?
#
loop_
_entity_poly.entity_id
_entity_poly.type
_entity_poly.pdbx_seq_one_letter_code
_entity_poly.pdbx_strand_id
1 'polypeptide(L)'
;MLYLIIRSLLIIVNLVLFFSFFVIFFLVNKYGTRSVFIKKDPKYLPDVSIVIPTRNEEMIIEERLKNILKLDYPTNLLEVIFVDASNDRTPEIIKEYKLNYPYLKLLKQERDGFNNALNQGYSSAKGEIIIKSDCDAFPLHDSVRNIVGNFSDQRIGAASGVYYFNSQKNSGIESLFRDVQTKVKMTEAFFHSSLISHGGFGAYRKELIPKLPQEITADDIELVINVVKKGYRAIIDPSVKVRNPSPEDFSERRKQLDRRAAGVIRVILKNFRMIFNPRFGKFGLITMPMEFFILIAAPILLLIDLILLFLFGFYQPIVGVSLAVLIGFVIISSFFSNFSRMLVDTFISCFRGLFMSFTGKKTWEKEKEENRQELLGSVPEA
;
A
#
# COMPACT_ATOMS: atom_id res chain seq x y z
N MET A 1 -26.93 -11.22 -37.48
CA MET A 1 -26.51 -12.08 -36.34
C MET A 1 -25.35 -11.44 -35.56
N LEU A 2 -24.21 -11.11 -36.18
CA LEU A 2 -23.03 -10.53 -35.51
C LEU A 2 -23.35 -9.22 -34.79
N TYR A 3 -24.08 -8.29 -35.41
CA TYR A 3 -24.54 -7.05 -34.80
C TYR A 3 -25.28 -7.26 -33.47
N LEU A 4 -26.23 -8.21 -33.45
CA LEU A 4 -27.00 -8.50 -32.24
C LEU A 4 -26.13 -9.08 -31.13
N ILE A 5 -25.16 -9.91 -31.47
CA ILE A 5 -24.19 -10.47 -30.51
C ILE A 5 -23.35 -9.35 -29.90
N ILE A 6 -22.73 -8.50 -30.73
CA ILE A 6 -21.93 -7.37 -30.24
C ILE A 6 -22.75 -6.46 -29.34
N ARG A 7 -23.99 -6.10 -29.76
CA ARG A 7 -24.89 -5.28 -28.95
C ARG A 7 -25.21 -5.93 -27.59
N SER A 8 -25.51 -7.23 -27.58
CA SER A 8 -25.84 -7.94 -26.34
C SER A 8 -24.63 -8.00 -25.39
N LEU A 9 -23.44 -8.28 -25.92
CA LEU A 9 -22.20 -8.29 -25.13
C LEU A 9 -21.89 -6.90 -24.56
N LEU A 10 -22.05 -5.83 -25.33
CA LEU A 10 -21.89 -4.45 -24.86
C LEU A 10 -22.81 -4.16 -23.69
N ILE A 11 -24.09 -4.51 -23.81
CA ILE A 11 -25.06 -4.29 -22.72
C ILE A 11 -24.63 -5.05 -21.47
N ILE A 12 -24.24 -6.31 -21.59
CA ILE A 12 -23.82 -7.15 -20.45
C ILE A 12 -22.58 -6.55 -19.78
N VAL A 13 -21.53 -6.23 -20.55
CA VAL A 13 -20.28 -5.67 -20.02
C VAL A 13 -20.56 -4.34 -19.28
N ASN A 14 -21.32 -3.45 -19.90
CA ASN A 14 -21.65 -2.16 -19.28
C ASN A 14 -22.50 -2.33 -18.02
N LEU A 15 -23.47 -3.24 -17.99
CA LEU A 15 -24.24 -3.54 -16.77
C LEU A 15 -23.35 -4.08 -15.65
N VAL A 16 -22.42 -4.99 -15.95
CA VAL A 16 -21.47 -5.51 -14.95
C VAL A 16 -20.56 -4.41 -14.42
N LEU A 17 -19.98 -3.59 -15.30
CA LEU A 17 -19.15 -2.45 -14.90
C LEU A 17 -19.93 -1.45 -14.05
N PHE A 18 -21.08 -1.00 -14.53
CA PHE A 18 -21.90 -0.02 -13.84
C PHE A 18 -22.33 -0.50 -12.45
N PHE A 19 -22.91 -1.71 -12.37
CA PHE A 19 -23.37 -2.26 -11.09
C PHE A 19 -22.22 -2.44 -10.10
N SER A 20 -21.08 -2.98 -10.55
CA SER A 20 -19.94 -3.19 -9.67
C SER A 20 -19.35 -1.87 -9.17
N PHE A 21 -19.14 -0.88 -10.06
CA PHE A 21 -18.67 0.44 -9.64
C PHE A 21 -19.67 1.16 -8.74
N PHE A 22 -20.97 1.04 -9.03
CA PHE A 22 -22.02 1.62 -8.18
C PHE A 22 -21.99 1.02 -6.77
N VAL A 23 -21.87 -0.31 -6.65
CA VAL A 23 -21.78 -0.99 -5.34
C VAL A 23 -20.52 -0.54 -4.60
N ILE A 24 -19.36 -0.52 -5.25
CA ILE A 24 -18.10 -0.08 -4.63
C ILE A 24 -18.21 1.37 -4.19
N PHE A 25 -18.69 2.26 -5.06
CA PHE A 25 -18.89 3.68 -4.75
C PHE A 25 -19.81 3.87 -3.54
N PHE A 26 -20.94 3.15 -3.52
CA PHE A 26 -21.87 3.20 -2.39
C PHE A 26 -21.22 2.74 -1.09
N LEU A 27 -20.49 1.61 -1.11
CA LEU A 27 -19.80 1.08 0.07
C LEU A 27 -18.73 2.04 0.57
N VAL A 28 -17.90 2.59 -0.34
CA VAL A 28 -16.82 3.51 0.00
C VAL A 28 -17.35 4.82 0.57
N ASN A 29 -18.40 5.40 -0.01
CA ASN A 29 -19.00 6.62 0.53
C ASN A 29 -19.68 6.39 1.89
N LYS A 30 -20.31 5.24 2.09
CA LYS A 30 -21.03 4.93 3.33
C LYS A 30 -20.10 4.54 4.48
N TYR A 31 -19.00 3.85 4.20
CA TYR A 31 -18.13 3.22 5.22
C TYR A 31 -16.70 3.74 5.22
N GLY A 32 -16.25 4.43 4.18
CA GLY A 32 -14.84 4.85 4.00
C GLY A 32 -14.33 5.91 4.99
N THR A 33 -15.21 6.50 5.80
CA THR A 33 -14.84 7.43 6.88
C THR A 33 -15.19 6.89 8.26
N ARG A 34 -15.74 5.66 8.35
CA ARG A 34 -16.13 5.07 9.63
C ARG A 34 -14.95 4.40 10.29
N SER A 35 -14.79 4.65 11.60
CA SER A 35 -13.80 3.95 12.41
C SER A 35 -14.13 2.46 12.52
N VAL A 36 -13.07 1.66 12.57
CA VAL A 36 -13.19 0.22 12.81
C VAL A 36 -13.61 -0.01 14.26
N PHE A 37 -14.61 -0.87 14.48
CA PHE A 37 -15.06 -1.22 15.84
C PHE A 37 -14.06 -2.21 16.46
N ILE A 38 -13.13 -1.68 17.26
CA ILE A 38 -12.12 -2.44 18.00
C ILE A 38 -12.05 -1.93 19.44
N LYS A 39 -11.60 -2.81 20.35
CA LYS A 39 -11.28 -2.41 21.73
C LYS A 39 -9.86 -1.86 21.78
N LYS A 40 -9.67 -0.60 21.35
CA LYS A 40 -8.37 0.05 21.44
C LYS A 40 -8.11 0.54 22.85
N ASP A 41 -6.99 0.10 23.43
CA ASP A 41 -6.52 0.57 24.74
C ASP A 41 -5.17 1.30 24.60
N PRO A 42 -5.11 2.63 24.77
CA PRO A 42 -3.85 3.37 24.69
C PRO A 42 -2.90 3.09 25.87
N LYS A 43 -3.36 2.38 26.91
CA LYS A 43 -2.53 1.94 28.06
C LYS A 43 -1.88 0.58 27.81
N TYR A 44 -2.27 -0.12 26.73
CA TYR A 44 -1.64 -1.39 26.36
C TYR A 44 -0.24 -1.12 25.82
N LEU A 45 0.78 -1.56 26.55
CA LEU A 45 2.20 -1.32 26.29
C LEU A 45 2.98 -2.64 26.27
N PRO A 46 2.89 -3.45 25.22
CA PRO A 46 3.69 -4.66 25.07
C PRO A 46 5.13 -4.34 24.67
N ASP A 47 6.02 -5.34 24.71
CA ASP A 47 7.33 -5.23 24.08
C ASP A 47 7.21 -5.05 22.56
N VAL A 48 7.91 -4.07 22.01
CA VAL A 48 7.87 -3.68 20.58
C VAL A 48 9.24 -3.77 19.95
N SER A 49 9.33 -4.38 18.77
CA SER A 49 10.52 -4.33 17.92
C SER A 49 10.18 -3.59 16.63
N ILE A 50 10.88 -2.48 16.35
CA ILE A 50 10.81 -1.80 15.04
C ILE A 50 11.93 -2.37 14.17
N VAL A 51 11.59 -2.96 13.02
CA VAL A 51 12.53 -3.52 12.06
C VAL A 51 12.64 -2.61 10.85
N ILE A 52 13.84 -2.14 10.56
CA ILE A 52 14.15 -1.16 9.50
C ILE A 52 15.26 -1.71 8.60
N PRO A 53 14.94 -2.24 7.41
CA PRO A 53 15.95 -2.53 6.40
C PRO A 53 16.60 -1.24 5.89
N THR A 54 17.93 -1.22 5.78
CA THR A 54 18.68 -0.07 5.27
C THR A 54 19.65 -0.48 4.17
N ARG A 55 19.77 0.37 3.15
CA ARG A 55 20.77 0.19 2.08
C ARG A 55 21.10 1.52 1.43
N ASN A 56 22.30 2.06 1.70
CA ASN A 56 22.79 3.35 1.21
C ASN A 56 21.81 4.49 1.52
N GLU A 57 21.57 4.73 2.80
CA GLU A 57 20.62 5.70 3.33
C GLU A 57 21.33 6.88 4.04
N GLU A 58 22.64 7.11 3.79
CA GLU A 58 23.44 8.11 4.50
C GLU A 58 22.81 9.52 4.49
N MET A 59 22.06 9.84 3.42
CA MET A 59 21.39 11.12 3.26
C MET A 59 20.22 11.35 4.23
N ILE A 60 19.55 10.29 4.68
CA ILE A 60 18.33 10.39 5.48
C ILE A 60 18.41 9.70 6.84
N ILE A 61 19.40 8.83 7.04
CA ILE A 61 19.48 7.98 8.23
C ILE A 61 19.57 8.79 9.53
N GLU A 62 20.28 9.91 9.52
CA GLU A 62 20.40 10.77 10.70
C GLU A 62 19.04 11.38 11.10
N GLU A 63 18.28 11.89 10.13
CA GLU A 63 16.92 12.40 10.37
C GLU A 63 15.97 11.30 10.83
N ARG A 64 16.14 10.09 10.28
CA ARG A 64 15.37 8.92 10.71
C ARG A 64 15.68 8.55 12.16
N LEU A 65 16.95 8.57 12.56
CA LEU A 65 17.37 8.33 13.95
C LEU A 65 16.78 9.40 14.89
N LYS A 66 16.88 10.69 14.53
CA LYS A 66 16.27 11.78 15.30
C LYS A 66 14.75 11.61 15.44
N ASN A 67 14.07 11.13 14.38
CA ASN A 67 12.63 10.84 14.44
C ASN A 67 12.34 9.69 15.42
N ILE A 68 13.13 8.62 15.40
CA ILE A 68 12.98 7.48 16.32
C ILE A 68 13.13 7.92 17.77
N LEU A 69 14.08 8.80 18.07
CA LEU A 69 14.33 9.30 19.43
C LEU A 69 13.17 10.15 19.98
N LYS A 70 12.33 10.69 19.10
CA LYS A 70 11.15 11.48 19.49
C LYS A 70 9.88 10.65 19.64
N LEU A 71 9.90 9.33 19.42
CA LEU A 71 8.70 8.49 19.53
C LEU A 71 8.24 8.34 20.98
N ASP A 72 6.94 8.53 21.22
CA ASP A 72 6.30 8.33 22.53
C ASP A 72 6.08 6.83 22.79
N TYR A 73 7.16 6.16 23.22
CA TYR A 73 7.10 4.78 23.71
C TYR A 73 8.18 4.54 24.77
N PRO A 74 7.89 3.74 25.84
CA PRO A 74 8.90 3.47 26.85
C PRO A 74 10.12 2.76 26.28
N THR A 75 11.31 3.32 26.45
CA THR A 75 12.56 2.80 25.87
C THR A 75 12.95 1.41 26.40
N ASN A 76 12.50 1.04 27.58
CA ASN A 76 12.70 -0.30 28.15
C ASN A 76 11.79 -1.38 27.52
N LEU A 77 10.73 -0.98 26.79
CA LEU A 77 9.82 -1.85 26.06
C LEU A 77 10.01 -1.74 24.54
N LEU A 78 11.00 -0.96 24.10
CA LEU A 78 11.27 -0.69 22.68
C LEU A 78 12.65 -1.21 22.29
N GLU A 79 12.72 -1.90 21.16
CA GLU A 79 13.97 -2.10 20.42
C GLU A 79 13.80 -1.66 18.97
N VAL A 80 14.85 -1.12 18.38
CA VAL A 80 14.88 -0.73 16.97
C VAL A 80 16.04 -1.47 16.29
N ILE A 81 15.72 -2.29 15.30
CA ILE A 81 16.65 -3.17 14.62
C ILE A 81 16.85 -2.70 13.19
N PHE A 82 18.01 -2.13 12.92
CA PHE A 82 18.46 -1.83 11.57
C PHE A 82 19.12 -3.08 10.99
N VAL A 83 18.66 -3.52 9.80
CA VAL A 83 19.29 -4.60 9.05
C VAL A 83 19.90 -3.99 7.80
N ASP A 84 21.22 -3.84 7.82
CA ASP A 84 21.95 -2.98 6.90
C ASP A 84 22.74 -3.73 5.85
N ALA A 85 22.61 -3.30 4.59
CA ALA A 85 23.35 -3.76 3.42
C ALA A 85 24.06 -2.62 2.67
N SER A 86 24.41 -1.55 3.39
CA SER A 86 24.99 -0.33 2.81
C SER A 86 26.48 -0.49 2.51
N ASN A 87 26.92 0.29 1.50
CA ASN A 87 28.33 0.47 1.15
C ASN A 87 28.76 1.95 1.34
N ASP A 88 27.87 2.79 1.90
CA ASP A 88 28.08 4.20 2.25
C ASP A 88 28.24 4.36 3.77
N ARG A 89 28.15 5.57 4.31
CA ARG A 89 28.30 5.88 5.72
C ARG A 89 27.09 5.54 6.60
N THR A 90 26.05 4.94 6.06
CA THR A 90 24.84 4.56 6.82
C THR A 90 25.17 3.76 8.10
N PRO A 91 25.92 2.64 8.04
CA PRO A 91 26.20 1.85 9.24
C PRO A 91 27.07 2.57 10.27
N GLU A 92 27.97 3.46 9.85
CA GLU A 92 28.80 4.25 10.75
C GLU A 92 27.92 5.23 11.56
N ILE A 93 27.01 5.95 10.91
CA ILE A 93 26.10 6.88 11.55
C ILE A 93 25.20 6.15 12.57
N ILE A 94 24.67 4.97 12.20
CA ILE A 94 23.86 4.17 13.14
C ILE A 94 24.71 3.71 14.36
N LYS A 95 25.97 3.31 14.17
CA LYS A 95 26.87 2.90 15.24
C LYS A 95 27.13 4.04 16.24
N GLU A 96 27.32 5.27 15.77
CA GLU A 96 27.53 6.45 16.61
C GLU A 96 26.32 6.68 17.53
N TYR A 97 25.11 6.64 16.99
CA TYR A 97 23.88 6.80 17.79
C TYR A 97 23.68 5.65 18.79
N LYS A 98 24.00 4.41 18.39
CA LYS A 98 23.90 3.21 19.26
C LYS A 98 24.72 3.33 20.54
N LEU A 99 25.82 4.07 20.57
CA LEU A 99 26.63 4.28 21.79
C LEU A 99 25.82 4.93 22.92
N ASN A 100 24.93 5.85 22.57
CA ASN A 100 24.11 6.59 23.53
C ASN A 100 22.71 6.01 23.73
N TYR A 101 22.25 5.13 22.81
CA TYR A 101 20.90 4.59 22.80
C TYR A 101 20.91 3.05 22.65
N PRO A 102 21.07 2.30 23.78
CA PRO A 102 21.27 0.85 23.76
C PRO A 102 20.12 0.02 23.16
N TYR A 103 18.91 0.61 23.05
CA TYR A 103 17.77 -0.04 22.40
C TYR A 103 17.85 -0.02 20.85
N LEU A 104 18.82 0.71 20.28
CA LEU A 104 19.15 0.65 18.85
C LEU A 104 20.08 -0.54 18.60
N LYS A 105 19.75 -1.34 17.60
CA LYS A 105 20.54 -2.50 17.16
C LYS A 105 20.87 -2.37 15.70
N LEU A 106 22.10 -2.71 15.34
CA LEU A 106 22.56 -2.78 13.96
C LEU A 106 22.98 -4.20 13.64
N LEU A 107 22.35 -4.80 12.65
CA LEU A 107 22.68 -6.11 12.11
C LEU A 107 23.20 -5.92 10.69
N LYS A 108 24.34 -6.52 10.37
CA LYS A 108 24.79 -6.64 8.99
C LYS A 108 23.90 -7.65 8.26
N GLN A 109 23.39 -7.28 7.12
CA GLN A 109 22.56 -8.19 6.32
C GLN A 109 23.41 -9.38 5.83
N GLU A 110 22.91 -10.60 6.05
CA GLU A 110 23.63 -11.83 5.71
C GLU A 110 23.42 -12.26 4.26
N ARG A 111 22.23 -11.99 3.72
CA ARG A 111 21.84 -12.40 2.36
C ARG A 111 21.16 -11.24 1.64
N ASP A 112 21.54 -10.99 0.39
CA ASP A 112 20.95 -9.95 -0.42
C ASP A 112 19.43 -10.10 -0.56
N GLY A 113 18.76 -8.94 -0.67
CA GLY A 113 17.32 -8.85 -0.91
C GLY A 113 16.53 -8.32 0.28
N PHE A 114 15.56 -7.48 -0.02
CA PHE A 114 14.73 -6.79 0.96
C PHE A 114 14.03 -7.75 1.93
N ASN A 115 13.39 -8.81 1.41
CA ASN A 115 12.72 -9.80 2.25
C ASN A 115 13.69 -10.62 3.13
N ASN A 116 14.95 -10.78 2.72
CA ASN A 116 15.96 -11.41 3.57
C ASN A 116 16.33 -10.50 4.75
N ALA A 117 16.47 -9.19 4.51
CA ALA A 117 16.67 -8.23 5.59
C ALA A 117 15.50 -8.24 6.58
N LEU A 118 14.24 -8.23 6.08
CA LEU A 118 13.06 -8.35 6.94
C LEU A 118 13.05 -9.65 7.73
N ASN A 119 13.30 -10.79 7.08
CA ASN A 119 13.33 -12.10 7.75
C ASN A 119 14.41 -12.16 8.84
N GLN A 120 15.59 -11.59 8.58
CA GLN A 120 16.66 -11.51 9.56
C GLN A 120 16.27 -10.64 10.75
N GLY A 121 15.69 -9.46 10.48
CA GLY A 121 15.18 -8.56 11.50
C GLY A 121 14.08 -9.19 12.35
N TYR A 122 13.09 -9.83 11.74
CA TYR A 122 11.98 -10.50 12.43
C TYR A 122 12.44 -11.66 13.30
N SER A 123 13.44 -12.42 12.83
CA SER A 123 14.03 -13.53 13.61
C SER A 123 14.80 -13.02 14.83
N SER A 124 15.44 -11.85 14.74
CA SER A 124 16.23 -11.24 15.80
C SER A 124 15.37 -10.43 16.79
N ALA A 125 14.16 -10.07 16.41
CA ALA A 125 13.24 -9.26 17.20
C ALA A 125 12.77 -10.02 18.44
N LYS A 126 12.68 -9.31 19.59
CA LYS A 126 12.20 -9.85 20.86
C LYS A 126 10.77 -9.43 21.21
N GLY A 127 10.32 -8.31 20.64
CA GLY A 127 8.99 -7.75 20.91
C GLY A 127 7.83 -8.70 20.58
N GLU A 128 6.75 -8.61 21.32
CA GLU A 128 5.47 -9.28 21.06
C GLU A 128 4.86 -8.71 19.76
N ILE A 129 4.99 -7.39 19.58
CA ILE A 129 4.54 -6.68 18.40
C ILE A 129 5.76 -6.25 17.58
N ILE A 130 5.76 -6.60 16.31
CA ILE A 130 6.79 -6.17 15.36
C ILE A 130 6.21 -5.08 14.48
N ILE A 131 6.91 -3.96 14.42
CA ILE A 131 6.64 -2.88 13.49
C ILE A 131 7.65 -2.97 12.35
N LYS A 132 7.18 -3.26 11.14
CA LYS A 132 7.96 -3.05 9.92
C LYS A 132 7.96 -1.55 9.62
N SER A 133 9.12 -0.96 9.38
CA SER A 133 9.21 0.43 8.95
C SER A 133 10.26 0.58 7.85
N ASP A 134 9.90 1.32 6.78
CA ASP A 134 10.88 1.73 5.78
C ASP A 134 11.78 2.84 6.38
N CYS A 135 13.01 2.98 5.84
CA CYS A 135 13.96 3.98 6.35
C CYS A 135 13.47 5.43 6.11
N ASP A 136 12.75 5.64 5.01
CA ASP A 136 12.15 6.91 4.61
C ASP A 136 10.74 7.16 5.17
N ALA A 137 10.24 6.28 6.03
CA ALA A 137 8.97 6.47 6.73
C ALA A 137 9.19 7.17 8.08
N PHE A 138 8.57 8.34 8.27
CA PHE A 138 8.68 9.15 9.47
C PHE A 138 7.34 9.16 10.23
N PRO A 139 7.11 8.22 11.17
CA PRO A 139 5.91 8.24 12.02
C PRO A 139 5.90 9.49 12.91
N LEU A 140 4.70 10.02 13.16
CA LEU A 140 4.53 11.10 14.12
C LEU A 140 4.80 10.58 15.54
N HIS A 141 5.05 11.51 16.47
CA HIS A 141 5.44 11.25 17.85
C HIS A 141 4.61 10.14 18.53
N ASP A 142 3.30 10.15 18.42
CA ASP A 142 2.36 9.24 19.08
C ASP A 142 2.02 7.98 18.26
N SER A 143 2.59 7.82 17.06
CA SER A 143 2.20 6.77 16.11
C SER A 143 2.48 5.36 16.62
N VAL A 144 3.59 5.15 17.35
CA VAL A 144 3.90 3.83 17.93
C VAL A 144 2.88 3.46 19.00
N ARG A 145 2.57 4.36 19.93
CA ARG A 145 1.57 4.15 20.97
C ARG A 145 0.19 3.88 20.35
N ASN A 146 -0.18 4.68 19.37
CA ASN A 146 -1.47 4.54 18.70
C ASN A 146 -1.61 3.22 17.94
N ILE A 147 -0.60 2.78 17.21
CA ILE A 147 -0.69 1.53 16.43
C ILE A 147 -0.72 0.31 17.35
N VAL A 148 0.09 0.32 18.41
CA VAL A 148 0.19 -0.79 19.36
C VAL A 148 -1.08 -0.94 20.18
N GLY A 149 -1.75 0.15 20.57
CA GLY A 149 -3.02 0.12 21.29
C GLY A 149 -4.13 -0.69 20.61
N ASN A 150 -4.05 -0.90 19.30
CA ASN A 150 -5.00 -1.73 18.55
C ASN A 150 -4.90 -3.22 18.92
N PHE A 151 -3.74 -3.69 19.35
CA PHE A 151 -3.48 -5.09 19.66
C PHE A 151 -4.00 -5.52 21.05
N SER A 152 -4.54 -4.60 21.85
CA SER A 152 -5.34 -4.93 23.04
C SER A 152 -6.61 -5.72 22.67
N ASP A 153 -7.11 -5.56 21.44
CA ASP A 153 -8.13 -6.44 20.88
C ASP A 153 -7.46 -7.69 20.28
N GLN A 154 -7.73 -8.85 20.91
CA GLN A 154 -7.13 -10.12 20.50
C GLN A 154 -7.47 -10.55 19.06
N ARG A 155 -8.49 -9.96 18.44
CA ARG A 155 -8.88 -10.24 17.07
C ARG A 155 -7.94 -9.55 16.06
N ILE A 156 -7.17 -8.55 16.48
CA ILE A 156 -6.28 -7.78 15.61
C ILE A 156 -4.93 -8.47 15.54
N GLY A 157 -4.54 -8.87 14.33
CA GLY A 157 -3.25 -9.48 14.03
C GLY A 157 -2.30 -8.55 13.27
N ALA A 158 -2.86 -7.53 12.58
CA ALA A 158 -2.08 -6.49 11.91
C ALA A 158 -2.80 -5.14 11.98
N ALA A 159 -2.02 -4.07 12.04
CA ALA A 159 -2.51 -2.70 11.95
C ALA A 159 -1.53 -1.86 11.13
N SER A 160 -2.03 -0.90 10.35
CA SER A 160 -1.19 0.11 9.69
C SER A 160 -1.81 1.48 9.80
N GLY A 161 -0.99 2.52 9.61
CA GLY A 161 -1.42 3.90 9.66
C GLY A 161 -1.88 4.44 8.31
N VAL A 162 -2.03 5.75 8.24
CA VAL A 162 -2.29 6.52 7.02
C VAL A 162 -1.12 7.45 6.75
N TYR A 163 -0.86 7.71 5.47
CA TYR A 163 0.13 8.72 5.11
C TYR A 163 -0.41 10.11 5.41
N TYR A 164 0.43 10.90 6.07
CA TYR A 164 0.18 12.30 6.36
C TYR A 164 1.02 13.19 5.44
N PHE A 165 0.37 14.15 4.81
CA PHE A 165 1.00 15.14 3.96
C PHE A 165 0.81 16.53 4.55
N ASN A 166 1.87 17.31 4.57
CA ASN A 166 1.73 18.74 4.84
C ASN A 166 1.14 19.40 3.59
N SER A 167 -0.09 19.90 3.69
CA SER A 167 -0.94 20.36 2.58
C SER A 167 -0.35 21.49 1.74
N GLN A 168 0.76 22.10 2.16
CA GLN A 168 1.36 23.25 1.46
C GLN A 168 2.27 22.88 0.28
N LYS A 169 2.73 21.63 0.14
CA LYS A 169 3.73 21.24 -0.88
C LYS A 169 3.31 20.14 -1.84
N ASN A 170 2.20 19.42 -1.61
CA ASN A 170 1.87 18.26 -2.44
C ASN A 170 0.88 18.58 -3.54
N SER A 171 1.19 18.10 -4.76
CA SER A 171 0.30 18.21 -5.93
C SER A 171 -1.05 17.60 -5.61
N GLY A 172 -2.14 18.30 -5.95
CA GLY A 172 -3.51 17.87 -5.68
C GLY A 172 -3.88 16.47 -6.19
N ILE A 173 -3.10 15.89 -7.13
CA ILE A 173 -3.32 14.53 -7.66
C ILE A 173 -2.94 13.47 -6.64
N GLU A 174 -1.76 13.58 -6.01
CA GLU A 174 -1.27 12.58 -5.05
C GLU A 174 -2.15 12.57 -3.80
N SER A 175 -2.50 13.75 -3.29
CA SER A 175 -3.43 13.89 -2.17
C SER A 175 -4.77 13.22 -2.47
N LEU A 176 -5.37 13.54 -3.64
CA LEU A 176 -6.65 12.95 -4.05
C LEU A 176 -6.57 11.42 -4.19
N PHE A 177 -5.50 10.91 -4.82
CA PHE A 177 -5.30 9.47 -4.98
C PHE A 177 -5.24 8.76 -3.63
N ARG A 178 -4.48 9.32 -2.68
CA ARG A 178 -4.34 8.74 -1.34
C ARG A 178 -5.60 8.85 -0.50
N ASP A 179 -6.36 9.92 -0.65
CA ASP A 179 -7.66 10.07 0.02
C ASP A 179 -8.64 8.99 -0.45
N VAL A 180 -8.73 8.77 -1.76
CA VAL A 180 -9.57 7.70 -2.33
C VAL A 180 -9.10 6.33 -1.86
N GLN A 181 -7.79 6.05 -1.94
CA GLN A 181 -7.23 4.80 -1.43
C GLN A 181 -7.52 4.59 0.05
N THR A 182 -7.35 5.62 0.88
CA THR A 182 -7.62 5.54 2.32
C THR A 182 -9.08 5.19 2.58
N LYS A 183 -10.03 5.81 1.86
CA LYS A 183 -11.45 5.48 2.00
C LYS A 183 -11.76 4.04 1.59
N VAL A 184 -11.15 3.52 0.53
CA VAL A 184 -11.29 2.12 0.12
C VAL A 184 -10.79 1.20 1.24
N LYS A 185 -9.57 1.41 1.73
CA LYS A 185 -8.95 0.62 2.81
C LYS A 185 -9.74 0.69 4.12
N MET A 186 -10.27 1.87 4.47
CA MET A 186 -11.14 2.03 5.65
C MET A 186 -12.44 1.24 5.49
N THR A 187 -13.01 1.23 4.28
CA THR A 187 -14.20 0.42 3.97
C THR A 187 -13.93 -1.06 4.17
N GLU A 188 -12.82 -1.56 3.64
CA GLU A 188 -12.39 -2.95 3.80
C GLU A 188 -12.19 -3.32 5.28
N ALA A 189 -11.43 -2.47 5.99
CA ALA A 189 -11.16 -2.64 7.42
C ALA A 189 -12.45 -2.59 8.25
N PHE A 190 -13.44 -1.76 7.88
CA PHE A 190 -14.74 -1.73 8.53
C PHE A 190 -15.46 -3.08 8.45
N PHE A 191 -15.46 -3.71 7.27
CA PHE A 191 -16.11 -5.00 7.10
C PHE A 191 -15.32 -6.14 7.77
N HIS A 192 -14.00 -6.18 7.59
CA HIS A 192 -13.14 -7.19 8.20
C HIS A 192 -11.68 -6.74 8.22
N SER A 193 -11.00 -6.75 7.08
CA SER A 193 -9.58 -6.46 6.94
C SER A 193 -9.32 -5.73 5.63
N SER A 194 -8.42 -4.76 5.64
CA SER A 194 -7.87 -4.18 4.42
C SER A 194 -6.82 -5.11 3.83
N LEU A 195 -6.88 -5.35 2.51
CA LEU A 195 -5.86 -6.13 1.81
C LEU A 195 -4.56 -5.33 1.68
N ILE A 196 -4.67 -4.04 1.33
CA ILE A 196 -3.53 -3.18 1.08
C ILE A 196 -3.22 -2.38 2.34
N SER A 197 -2.09 -2.68 3.00
CA SER A 197 -1.57 -1.87 4.09
C SER A 197 -0.76 -0.68 3.55
N HIS A 198 -0.41 0.27 4.41
CA HIS A 198 0.61 1.25 4.09
C HIS A 198 1.97 0.64 4.41
N GLY A 199 2.64 0.09 3.39
CA GLY A 199 3.83 -0.73 3.52
C GLY A 199 5.02 -0.09 4.24
N GLY A 200 5.08 1.26 4.29
CA GLY A 200 6.16 1.97 4.97
C GLY A 200 6.09 1.96 6.51
N PHE A 201 4.93 1.62 7.13
CA PHE A 201 4.78 1.51 8.59
C PHE A 201 3.58 0.64 8.95
N GLY A 202 3.84 -0.59 9.33
CA GLY A 202 2.82 -1.57 9.69
C GLY A 202 3.26 -2.43 10.88
N ALA A 203 2.31 -2.69 11.80
CA ALA A 203 2.52 -3.51 13.00
C ALA A 203 1.83 -4.86 12.87
N TYR A 204 2.45 -5.90 13.43
CA TYR A 204 2.01 -7.29 13.33
C TYR A 204 2.29 -8.02 14.66
N ARG A 205 1.40 -8.93 15.06
CA ARG A 205 1.76 -9.92 16.11
C ARG A 205 2.90 -10.78 15.58
N LYS A 206 3.97 -10.93 16.37
CA LYS A 206 5.17 -11.66 15.97
C LYS A 206 4.87 -13.10 15.53
N GLU A 207 4.01 -13.82 16.26
CA GLU A 207 3.63 -15.19 15.96
C GLU A 207 2.85 -15.36 14.63
N LEU A 208 2.35 -14.26 14.07
CA LEU A 208 1.63 -14.29 12.81
C LEU A 208 2.52 -14.03 11.60
N ILE A 209 3.76 -13.60 11.79
CA ILE A 209 4.68 -13.26 10.70
C ILE A 209 5.24 -14.54 10.08
N PRO A 210 4.99 -14.79 8.77
CA PRO A 210 5.60 -15.91 8.08
C PRO A 210 7.02 -15.56 7.64
N LYS A 211 7.82 -16.57 7.30
CA LYS A 211 9.04 -16.34 6.54
C LYS A 211 8.68 -15.84 5.13
N LEU A 212 9.11 -14.63 4.80
CA LEU A 212 8.83 -14.02 3.51
C LEU A 212 9.69 -14.64 2.40
N PRO A 213 9.09 -15.13 1.31
CA PRO A 213 9.82 -15.58 0.12
C PRO A 213 10.53 -14.40 -0.57
N GLN A 214 11.70 -14.66 -1.16
CA GLN A 214 12.49 -13.63 -1.84
C GLN A 214 11.81 -13.03 -3.06
N GLU A 215 11.00 -13.83 -3.75
CA GLU A 215 10.36 -13.44 -5.00
C GLU A 215 9.17 -12.50 -4.82
N ILE A 216 8.70 -12.29 -3.61
CA ILE A 216 7.53 -11.44 -3.33
C ILE A 216 7.97 -9.98 -3.24
N THR A 217 7.31 -9.13 -4.04
CA THR A 217 7.54 -7.68 -4.08
C THR A 217 6.49 -6.88 -3.30
N ALA A 218 5.48 -7.55 -2.74
CA ALA A 218 4.40 -6.99 -1.94
C ALA A 218 4.36 -7.74 -0.59
N ASP A 219 5.42 -7.57 0.19
CA ASP A 219 5.62 -8.21 1.48
C ASP A 219 4.53 -7.86 2.49
N ASP A 220 4.11 -6.61 2.51
CA ASP A 220 3.04 -6.09 3.37
C ASP A 220 1.70 -6.80 3.10
N ILE A 221 1.36 -7.06 1.84
CA ILE A 221 0.13 -7.75 1.47
C ILE A 221 0.22 -9.25 1.82
N GLU A 222 1.37 -9.88 1.62
CA GLU A 222 1.58 -11.27 2.02
C GLU A 222 1.44 -11.45 3.54
N LEU A 223 1.94 -10.49 4.33
CA LEU A 223 1.75 -10.44 5.78
C LEU A 223 0.27 -10.36 6.14
N VAL A 224 -0.50 -9.46 5.49
CA VAL A 224 -1.96 -9.35 5.70
C VAL A 224 -2.70 -10.64 5.35
N ILE A 225 -2.39 -11.25 4.20
CA ILE A 225 -3.00 -12.51 3.78
C ILE A 225 -2.76 -13.61 4.82
N ASN A 226 -1.53 -13.68 5.37
CA ASN A 226 -1.21 -14.67 6.40
C ASN A 226 -1.99 -14.42 7.70
N VAL A 227 -2.10 -13.16 8.12
CA VAL A 227 -2.91 -12.75 9.28
C VAL A 227 -4.37 -13.20 9.12
N VAL A 228 -4.95 -12.93 7.95
CA VAL A 228 -6.36 -13.32 7.67
C VAL A 228 -6.52 -14.85 7.59
N LYS A 229 -5.56 -15.57 6.99
CA LYS A 229 -5.58 -17.04 6.94
C LYS A 229 -5.54 -17.68 8.33
N LYS A 230 -4.92 -17.02 9.29
CA LYS A 230 -4.88 -17.45 10.70
C LYS A 230 -6.10 -17.00 11.52
N GLY A 231 -7.11 -16.36 10.88
CA GLY A 231 -8.37 -15.95 11.52
C GLY A 231 -8.35 -14.59 12.20
N TYR A 232 -7.26 -13.83 12.06
CA TYR A 232 -7.12 -12.48 12.61
C TYR A 232 -7.53 -11.42 11.59
N ARG A 233 -7.66 -10.18 12.09
CA ARG A 233 -7.99 -9.01 11.27
C ARG A 233 -6.76 -8.15 11.04
N ALA A 234 -6.68 -7.55 9.85
CA ALA A 234 -5.73 -6.51 9.49
C ALA A 234 -6.48 -5.19 9.26
N ILE A 235 -6.14 -4.16 10.02
CA ILE A 235 -6.88 -2.90 10.05
C ILE A 235 -6.03 -1.70 9.65
N ILE A 236 -6.73 -0.62 9.26
CA ILE A 236 -6.15 0.71 9.09
C ILE A 236 -6.62 1.59 10.25
N ASP A 237 -5.67 2.26 10.90
CA ASP A 237 -5.95 3.20 12.00
C ASP A 237 -5.59 4.63 11.57
N PRO A 238 -6.57 5.51 11.34
CA PRO A 238 -6.32 6.89 10.92
C PRO A 238 -5.62 7.76 11.98
N SER A 239 -5.59 7.32 13.25
CA SER A 239 -4.85 8.02 14.31
C SER A 239 -3.34 7.80 14.21
N VAL A 240 -2.92 6.77 13.47
CA VAL A 240 -1.52 6.47 13.19
C VAL A 240 -1.10 7.21 11.92
N LYS A 241 -0.34 8.27 12.08
CA LYS A 241 0.08 9.12 10.97
C LYS A 241 1.55 8.95 10.67
N VAL A 242 1.87 8.76 9.41
CA VAL A 242 3.24 8.56 8.94
C VAL A 242 3.51 9.49 7.77
N ARG A 243 4.58 10.26 7.86
CA ARG A 243 5.06 11.04 6.73
C ARG A 243 5.97 10.14 5.90
N ASN A 244 5.64 10.01 4.64
CA ASN A 244 6.47 9.31 3.67
C ASN A 244 6.65 10.22 2.46
N PRO A 245 7.88 10.51 2.06
CA PRO A 245 8.16 11.28 0.86
C PRO A 245 7.56 10.59 -0.36
N SER A 246 6.97 11.36 -1.26
CA SER A 246 6.49 10.90 -2.56
C SER A 246 7.41 11.42 -3.65
N PRO A 247 7.75 10.63 -4.67
CA PRO A 247 8.50 11.13 -5.81
C PRO A 247 7.77 12.31 -6.46
N GLU A 248 8.47 13.42 -6.67
CA GLU A 248 7.95 14.57 -7.40
C GLU A 248 7.95 14.31 -8.90
N ASP A 249 8.92 13.52 -9.40
CA ASP A 249 9.00 13.16 -10.80
C ASP A 249 7.90 12.19 -11.23
N PHE A 250 7.17 12.58 -12.26
CA PHE A 250 6.05 11.82 -12.82
C PHE A 250 6.46 10.43 -13.30
N SER A 251 7.65 10.27 -13.89
CA SER A 251 8.11 8.99 -14.45
C SER A 251 8.47 8.00 -13.34
N GLU A 252 9.08 8.47 -12.26
CA GLU A 252 9.41 7.64 -11.09
C GLU A 252 8.15 7.24 -10.32
N ARG A 253 7.23 8.19 -10.13
CA ARG A 253 5.93 7.91 -9.57
C ARG A 253 5.18 6.84 -10.37
N ARG A 254 5.20 6.92 -11.70
CA ARG A 254 4.59 5.92 -12.58
C ARG A 254 5.23 4.54 -12.39
N LYS A 255 6.56 4.45 -12.40
CA LYS A 255 7.28 3.19 -12.16
C LYS A 255 6.90 2.57 -10.81
N GLN A 256 6.78 3.41 -9.79
CA GLN A 256 6.39 2.98 -8.44
C GLN A 256 4.95 2.44 -8.40
N LEU A 257 4.00 3.13 -9.05
CA LEU A 257 2.61 2.69 -9.17
C LEU A 257 2.48 1.36 -9.93
N ASP A 258 3.16 1.24 -11.08
CA ASP A 258 3.15 0.01 -11.89
C ASP A 258 3.71 -1.19 -11.11
N ARG A 259 4.81 -0.99 -10.39
CA ARG A 259 5.42 -2.02 -9.54
C ARG A 259 4.49 -2.45 -8.40
N ARG A 260 3.86 -1.48 -7.72
CA ARG A 260 2.89 -1.75 -6.64
C ARG A 260 1.69 -2.51 -7.19
N ALA A 261 1.11 -2.05 -8.30
CA ALA A 261 0.00 -2.74 -8.95
C ALA A 261 0.36 -4.20 -9.32
N ALA A 262 1.52 -4.42 -9.93
CA ALA A 262 1.98 -5.76 -10.27
C ALA A 262 2.15 -6.66 -9.03
N GLY A 263 2.68 -6.12 -7.93
CA GLY A 263 2.83 -6.85 -6.66
C GLY A 263 1.49 -7.29 -6.09
N VAL A 264 0.53 -6.36 -5.98
CA VAL A 264 -0.83 -6.63 -5.48
C VAL A 264 -1.53 -7.68 -6.34
N ILE A 265 -1.51 -7.49 -7.67
CA ILE A 265 -2.15 -8.42 -8.62
C ILE A 265 -1.58 -9.83 -8.47
N ARG A 266 -0.26 -10.00 -8.35
CA ARG A 266 0.36 -11.32 -8.11
C ARG A 266 -0.16 -11.98 -6.84
N VAL A 267 -0.26 -11.24 -5.75
CA VAL A 267 -0.76 -11.77 -4.47
C VAL A 267 -2.24 -12.15 -4.58
N ILE A 268 -3.06 -11.34 -5.24
CA ILE A 268 -4.48 -11.67 -5.48
C ILE A 268 -4.59 -12.97 -6.30
N LEU A 269 -3.85 -13.08 -7.41
CA LEU A 269 -3.87 -14.27 -8.28
C LEU A 269 -3.37 -15.51 -7.54
N LYS A 270 -2.29 -15.41 -6.75
CA LYS A 270 -1.78 -16.49 -5.90
C LYS A 270 -2.84 -16.98 -4.89
N ASN A 271 -3.66 -16.06 -4.40
CA ASN A 271 -4.69 -16.33 -3.39
C ASN A 271 -6.12 -16.31 -3.97
N PHE A 272 -6.28 -16.58 -5.26
CA PHE A 272 -7.56 -16.54 -5.98
C PHE A 272 -8.67 -17.34 -5.29
N ARG A 273 -8.32 -18.47 -4.65
CA ARG A 273 -9.28 -19.31 -3.91
C ARG A 273 -9.90 -18.63 -2.69
N MET A 274 -9.43 -17.45 -2.29
CA MET A 274 -10.05 -16.66 -1.22
C MET A 274 -11.22 -15.81 -1.74
N ILE A 275 -11.30 -15.55 -3.04
CA ILE A 275 -12.35 -14.73 -3.65
C ILE A 275 -13.68 -15.48 -3.56
N PHE A 276 -14.73 -14.80 -3.06
CA PHE A 276 -16.06 -15.35 -2.78
C PHE A 276 -16.06 -16.56 -1.84
N ASN A 277 -15.00 -16.75 -1.05
CA ASN A 277 -14.89 -17.88 -0.15
C ASN A 277 -15.34 -17.49 1.30
N PRO A 278 -16.47 -18.03 1.79
CA PRO A 278 -17.01 -17.68 3.12
C PRO A 278 -16.13 -18.14 4.29
N ARG A 279 -15.16 -19.04 4.07
CA ARG A 279 -14.19 -19.44 5.11
C ARG A 279 -13.36 -18.26 5.62
N PHE A 280 -13.17 -17.23 4.79
CA PHE A 280 -12.45 -16.00 5.16
C PHE A 280 -13.40 -14.88 5.58
N GLY A 281 -14.65 -15.22 5.93
CA GLY A 281 -15.66 -14.26 6.37
C GLY A 281 -15.88 -13.13 5.36
N LYS A 282 -16.11 -11.91 5.86
CA LYS A 282 -16.32 -10.75 4.99
C LYS A 282 -15.08 -10.34 4.19
N PHE A 283 -13.87 -10.73 4.60
CA PHE A 283 -12.67 -10.51 3.79
C PHE A 283 -12.77 -11.25 2.44
N GLY A 284 -13.12 -12.54 2.48
CA GLY A 284 -13.31 -13.34 1.26
C GLY A 284 -14.53 -12.95 0.43
N LEU A 285 -15.60 -12.44 1.08
CA LEU A 285 -16.86 -12.12 0.41
C LEU A 285 -16.94 -10.67 -0.09
N ILE A 286 -16.15 -9.74 0.47
CA ILE A 286 -16.22 -8.30 0.15
C ILE A 286 -14.85 -7.78 -0.29
N THR A 287 -13.82 -7.86 0.56
CA THR A 287 -12.52 -7.25 0.30
C THR A 287 -11.84 -7.88 -0.93
N MET A 288 -11.68 -9.19 -0.94
CA MET A 288 -11.00 -9.88 -2.05
C MET A 288 -11.73 -9.73 -3.40
N PRO A 289 -13.08 -9.86 -3.50
CA PRO A 289 -13.80 -9.57 -4.73
C PRO A 289 -13.71 -8.11 -5.18
N MET A 290 -13.74 -7.16 -4.23
CA MET A 290 -13.63 -5.73 -4.53
C MET A 290 -12.26 -5.38 -5.11
N GLU A 291 -11.18 -5.84 -4.49
CA GLU A 291 -9.81 -5.61 -4.98
C GLU A 291 -9.54 -6.36 -6.30
N PHE A 292 -10.03 -7.59 -6.44
CA PHE A 292 -9.96 -8.31 -7.70
C PHE A 292 -10.70 -7.57 -8.82
N PHE A 293 -11.89 -7.03 -8.53
CA PHE A 293 -12.63 -6.26 -9.51
C PHE A 293 -11.88 -4.99 -9.90
N ILE A 294 -11.45 -4.18 -8.94
CA ILE A 294 -10.77 -2.88 -9.20
C ILE A 294 -9.48 -3.08 -9.99
N LEU A 295 -8.65 -4.04 -9.60
CA LEU A 295 -7.28 -4.15 -10.11
C LEU A 295 -7.15 -5.07 -11.32
N ILE A 296 -8.08 -6.01 -11.51
CA ILE A 296 -7.97 -7.04 -12.55
C ILE A 296 -9.19 -7.04 -13.47
N ALA A 297 -10.39 -7.24 -12.94
CA ALA A 297 -11.57 -7.44 -13.77
C ALA A 297 -11.99 -6.15 -14.50
N ALA A 298 -12.04 -5.01 -13.81
CA ALA A 298 -12.47 -3.75 -14.41
C ALA A 298 -11.55 -3.28 -15.55
N PRO A 299 -10.20 -3.27 -15.43
CA PRO A 299 -9.33 -2.96 -16.55
C PRO A 299 -9.54 -3.85 -17.77
N ILE A 300 -9.71 -5.16 -17.55
CA ILE A 300 -9.98 -6.12 -18.66
C ILE A 300 -11.35 -5.86 -19.29
N LEU A 301 -12.39 -5.68 -18.48
CA LEU A 301 -13.74 -5.41 -18.98
C LEU A 301 -13.82 -4.08 -19.73
N LEU A 302 -13.13 -3.04 -19.25
CA LEU A 302 -13.04 -1.75 -19.95
C LEU A 302 -12.31 -1.88 -21.30
N LEU A 303 -11.26 -2.70 -21.40
CA LEU A 303 -10.61 -2.97 -22.67
C LEU A 303 -11.55 -3.71 -23.63
N ILE A 304 -12.25 -4.74 -23.13
CA ILE A 304 -13.25 -5.48 -23.91
C ILE A 304 -14.35 -4.52 -24.37
N ASP A 305 -14.84 -3.64 -23.51
CA ASP A 305 -15.87 -2.66 -23.82
C ASP A 305 -15.42 -1.71 -24.94
N LEU A 306 -14.19 -1.17 -24.87
CA LEU A 306 -13.63 -0.35 -25.92
C LEU A 306 -13.53 -1.07 -27.26
N ILE A 307 -13.11 -2.35 -27.27
CA ILE A 307 -13.06 -3.17 -28.48
C ILE A 307 -14.48 -3.39 -29.04
N LEU A 308 -15.43 -3.73 -28.19
CA LEU A 308 -16.81 -3.95 -28.62
C LEU A 308 -17.46 -2.65 -29.14
N LEU A 309 -17.20 -1.49 -28.52
CA LEU A 309 -17.67 -0.20 -28.96
C LEU A 309 -17.05 0.19 -30.32
N PHE A 310 -15.76 -0.08 -30.51
CA PHE A 310 -15.10 0.13 -31.80
C PHE A 310 -15.74 -0.73 -32.89
N LEU A 311 -15.93 -2.02 -32.66
CA LEU A 311 -16.60 -2.93 -33.59
C LEU A 311 -18.05 -2.51 -33.87
N PHE A 312 -18.79 -2.07 -32.84
CA PHE A 312 -20.16 -1.60 -32.97
C PHE A 312 -20.25 -0.31 -33.79
N GLY A 313 -19.22 0.55 -33.72
CA GLY A 313 -19.11 1.79 -34.51
C GLY A 313 -19.14 1.56 -36.03
N PHE A 314 -18.73 0.40 -36.53
CA PHE A 314 -18.86 0.05 -37.96
C PHE A 314 -20.32 -0.19 -38.37
N TYR A 315 -21.17 -0.60 -37.46
CA TYR A 315 -22.62 -0.79 -37.70
C TYR A 315 -23.42 0.48 -37.39
N GLN A 316 -22.91 1.32 -36.47
CA GLN A 316 -23.55 2.54 -36.02
C GLN A 316 -22.53 3.69 -35.95
N PRO A 317 -22.26 4.38 -37.09
CA PRO A 317 -21.22 5.41 -37.18
C PRO A 317 -21.33 6.52 -36.12
N ILE A 318 -22.55 6.89 -35.72
CA ILE A 318 -22.79 7.88 -34.68
C ILE A 318 -22.14 7.43 -33.35
N VAL A 319 -22.25 6.14 -33.00
CA VAL A 319 -21.62 5.58 -31.79
C VAL A 319 -20.11 5.64 -31.88
N GLY A 320 -19.53 5.31 -33.03
CA GLY A 320 -18.10 5.39 -33.28
C GLY A 320 -17.55 6.83 -33.11
N VAL A 321 -18.25 7.82 -33.68
CA VAL A 321 -17.91 9.24 -33.54
C VAL A 321 -18.06 9.67 -32.08
N SER A 322 -19.17 9.33 -31.41
CA SER A 322 -19.38 9.67 -30.00
C SER A 322 -18.30 9.09 -29.09
N LEU A 323 -17.86 7.86 -29.36
CA LEU A 323 -16.76 7.23 -28.62
C LEU A 323 -15.42 7.99 -28.83
N ALA A 324 -15.11 8.34 -30.07
CA ALA A 324 -13.91 9.09 -30.37
C ALA A 324 -13.89 10.47 -29.66
N VAL A 325 -15.04 11.16 -29.66
CA VAL A 325 -15.22 12.43 -28.92
C VAL A 325 -15.06 12.23 -27.42
N LEU A 326 -15.66 11.17 -26.83
CA LEU A 326 -15.53 10.88 -25.41
C LEU A 326 -14.09 10.57 -25.01
N ILE A 327 -13.40 9.72 -25.76
CA ILE A 327 -11.97 9.41 -25.52
C ILE A 327 -11.13 10.69 -25.63
N GLY A 328 -11.34 11.50 -26.67
CA GLY A 328 -10.70 12.80 -26.83
C GLY A 328 -10.95 13.72 -25.63
N PHE A 329 -12.20 13.78 -25.17
CA PHE A 329 -12.56 14.57 -24.00
C PHE A 329 -11.86 14.08 -22.72
N VAL A 330 -11.82 12.77 -22.47
CA VAL A 330 -11.11 12.19 -21.31
C VAL A 330 -9.61 12.50 -21.37
N ILE A 331 -8.98 12.33 -22.53
CA ILE A 331 -7.56 12.67 -22.73
C ILE A 331 -7.33 14.16 -22.47
N ILE A 332 -8.11 15.04 -23.10
CA ILE A 332 -7.96 16.49 -22.93
C ILE A 332 -8.21 16.89 -21.48
N SER A 333 -9.30 16.38 -20.85
CA SER A 333 -9.60 16.69 -19.44
C SER A 333 -8.51 16.26 -18.48
N SER A 334 -7.73 15.22 -18.82
CA SER A 334 -6.60 14.77 -17.99
C SER A 334 -5.46 15.79 -17.91
N PHE A 335 -5.36 16.75 -18.83
CA PHE A 335 -4.41 17.86 -18.76
C PHE A 335 -4.87 18.99 -17.82
N PHE A 336 -6.18 19.12 -17.58
CA PHE A 336 -6.75 20.23 -16.83
C PHE A 336 -7.34 19.80 -15.48
N SER A 337 -7.63 18.51 -15.27
CA SER A 337 -8.27 17.98 -14.07
C SER A 337 -7.39 16.92 -13.40
N ASN A 338 -7.01 17.18 -12.16
CA ASN A 338 -6.29 16.21 -11.32
C ASN A 338 -7.06 14.90 -11.14
N PHE A 339 -8.39 14.98 -11.07
CA PHE A 339 -9.24 13.79 -10.95
C PHE A 339 -9.20 12.93 -12.21
N SER A 340 -9.38 13.53 -13.40
CA SER A 340 -9.32 12.80 -14.67
C SER A 340 -7.94 12.19 -14.90
N ARG A 341 -6.86 12.93 -14.58
CA ARG A 341 -5.49 12.43 -14.66
C ARG A 341 -5.27 11.24 -13.72
N MET A 342 -5.74 11.32 -12.47
CA MET A 342 -5.67 10.22 -11.51
C MET A 342 -6.35 8.96 -12.04
N LEU A 343 -7.55 9.07 -12.62
CA LEU A 343 -8.28 7.93 -13.18
C LEU A 343 -7.52 7.29 -14.34
N VAL A 344 -7.04 8.10 -15.28
CA VAL A 344 -6.25 7.61 -16.43
C VAL A 344 -4.97 6.94 -15.95
N ASP A 345 -4.25 7.54 -15.02
CA ASP A 345 -3.02 6.99 -14.46
C ASP A 345 -3.26 5.65 -13.75
N THR A 346 -4.30 5.59 -12.94
CA THR A 346 -4.67 4.35 -12.22
C THR A 346 -5.00 3.23 -13.21
N PHE A 347 -5.81 3.53 -14.22
CA PHE A 347 -6.17 2.55 -15.25
C PHE A 347 -4.94 2.03 -15.99
N ILE A 348 -4.06 2.92 -16.46
CA ILE A 348 -2.83 2.53 -17.14
C ILE A 348 -1.94 1.69 -16.23
N SER A 349 -1.79 2.08 -14.95
CA SER A 349 -0.96 1.34 -13.99
C SER A 349 -1.53 -0.04 -13.66
N CYS A 350 -2.86 -0.20 -13.55
CA CYS A 350 -3.48 -1.51 -13.38
C CYS A 350 -3.22 -2.40 -14.60
N PHE A 351 -3.36 -1.86 -15.81
CA PHE A 351 -3.13 -2.61 -17.05
C PHE A 351 -1.66 -3.03 -17.21
N ARG A 352 -0.72 -2.09 -16.99
CA ARG A 352 0.72 -2.38 -17.01
C ARG A 352 1.11 -3.34 -15.90
N GLY A 353 0.56 -3.15 -14.70
CA GLY A 353 0.76 -4.04 -13.55
C GLY A 353 0.28 -5.46 -13.85
N LEU A 354 -0.87 -5.61 -14.51
CA LEU A 354 -1.36 -6.92 -14.96
C LEU A 354 -0.37 -7.59 -15.90
N PHE A 355 0.11 -6.87 -16.92
CA PHE A 355 1.12 -7.38 -17.85
C PHE A 355 2.43 -7.74 -17.13
N MET A 356 2.94 -6.86 -16.26
CA MET A 356 4.16 -7.09 -15.49
C MET A 356 4.02 -8.25 -14.51
N SER A 357 2.81 -8.55 -14.04
CA SER A 357 2.59 -9.68 -13.14
C SER A 357 2.89 -11.04 -13.79
N PHE A 358 2.73 -11.14 -15.11
CA PHE A 358 3.03 -12.35 -15.90
C PHE A 358 4.47 -12.38 -16.42
N THR A 359 5.09 -11.24 -16.70
CA THR A 359 6.42 -11.19 -17.34
C THR A 359 7.59 -11.39 -16.38
N GLY A 360 7.34 -11.51 -15.09
CA GLY A 360 8.35 -11.89 -14.10
C GLY A 360 9.47 -10.87 -13.83
N LYS A 361 9.43 -9.65 -14.40
CA LYS A 361 10.42 -8.59 -14.09
C LYS A 361 10.34 -8.20 -12.62
N LYS A 362 11.35 -8.62 -11.85
CA LYS A 362 11.50 -8.44 -10.41
C LYS A 362 12.61 -7.42 -10.15
N THR A 363 12.44 -6.17 -10.50
CA THR A 363 13.48 -5.17 -10.21
C THR A 363 12.99 -4.21 -9.16
N TRP A 364 13.59 -4.31 -7.97
CA TRP A 364 13.60 -3.27 -6.98
C TRP A 364 14.76 -2.33 -7.33
N GLU A 365 14.48 -1.25 -8.05
CA GLU A 365 15.42 -0.16 -8.29
C GLU A 365 15.19 0.91 -7.23
N LYS A 366 16.27 1.33 -6.57
CA LYS A 366 16.26 2.43 -5.59
C LYS A 366 15.95 3.74 -6.32
N GLU A 367 15.21 4.65 -5.69
CA GLU A 367 15.04 6.03 -6.18
C GLU A 367 16.40 6.72 -6.31
N LYS A 368 16.53 7.60 -7.33
CA LYS A 368 17.75 8.38 -7.53
C LYS A 368 18.02 9.27 -6.32
N GLU A 369 19.28 9.37 -5.93
CA GLU A 369 19.73 10.12 -4.75
C GLU A 369 19.34 11.61 -4.79
N GLU A 370 19.32 12.23 -5.96
CA GLU A 370 18.95 13.64 -6.17
C GLU A 370 17.55 13.99 -5.64
N ASN A 371 16.58 13.08 -5.78
CA ASN A 371 15.20 13.30 -5.31
C ASN A 371 15.07 13.19 -3.79
N ARG A 372 16.04 12.60 -3.11
CA ARG A 372 16.02 12.42 -1.64
C ARG A 372 16.45 13.67 -0.88
N GLN A 373 17.32 14.52 -1.45
CA GLN A 373 17.75 15.78 -0.81
C GLN A 373 16.62 16.80 -0.75
N GLU A 374 15.78 16.91 -1.77
CA GLU A 374 14.62 17.81 -1.77
C GLU A 374 13.58 17.39 -0.72
N LEU A 375 13.49 16.08 -0.43
CA LEU A 375 12.59 15.52 0.57
C LEU A 375 12.93 15.91 2.00
N LEU A 376 14.22 16.13 2.31
CA LEU A 376 14.69 16.57 3.64
C LEU A 376 14.38 18.05 3.89
N GLY A 377 14.46 18.90 2.88
CA GLY A 377 14.14 20.34 2.98
C GLY A 377 12.65 20.64 3.26
N SER A 378 11.79 19.61 3.24
CA SER A 378 10.37 19.71 3.54
C SER A 378 10.00 19.27 4.96
N VAL A 379 10.99 19.00 5.83
CA VAL A 379 10.76 18.65 7.24
C VAL A 379 10.50 19.94 8.02
N PRO A 380 9.28 20.29 8.45
CA PRO A 380 9.10 21.33 9.45
C PRO A 380 9.73 20.83 10.74
N GLU A 381 10.50 21.68 11.38
CA GLU A 381 10.89 21.50 12.78
C GLU A 381 9.60 21.32 13.59
N ALA A 382 9.47 20.18 14.27
CA ALA A 382 8.35 19.87 15.15
C ALA A 382 8.60 20.42 16.54
#